data_ce1c29d9f67cd0cf00e90eccdf119524
#
_entry.id   ce1c29d9f67cd0cf00e90eccdf119524
#
_cell.length_a   1.000
_cell.length_b   1.000
_cell.length_c   1.000
_cell.angle_alpha   90.00
_cell.angle_beta   90.00
_cell.angle_gamma   90.00
#
_symmetry.space_group_name_H-M   'P 1'
#
loop_
_entity.id
_entity.type
_entity.pdbx_description
1 polymer ?
#
loop_
_entity_poly.entity_id
_entity_poly.type
_entity_poly.pdbx_seq_one_letter_code
_entity_poly.pdbx_strand_id
1 'polypeptide(L)' 'MRRLNRIVIYPQDVALITGRSDRYGRMIIKRIKEHLGKEQHQLVTIKEFAVYM' A
#
# COMPACT_ATOMS: atom_id res chain seq x y z
N MET A 1 -13.28 -8.49 13.46
CA MET A 1 -13.28 -8.05 12.91
C MET A 1 -12.94 -7.44 12.27
N ARG A 2 -13.14 -7.29 11.77
CA ARG A 2 -12.79 -6.79 11.01
C ARG A 2 -12.83 -5.55 10.64
N ARG A 3 -11.97 -4.86 10.63
CA ARG A 3 -12.06 -3.51 10.27
C ARG A 3 -11.31 -3.32 9.01
N LEU A 4 -11.99 -2.85 7.95
CA LEU A 4 -11.41 -2.77 6.62
C LEU A 4 -10.26 -1.76 6.58
N ASN A 5 -10.36 -0.69 7.35
CA ASN A 5 -9.31 0.33 7.33
C ASN A 5 -8.03 -0.12 8.02
N ARG A 6 -8.05 -1.31 8.63
CA ARG A 6 -6.87 -1.87 9.25
C ARG A 6 -6.25 -2.98 8.45
N ILE A 7 -6.87 -3.34 7.33
CA ILE A 7 -6.33 -4.37 6.49
C ILE A 7 -5.10 -3.84 5.78
N VAL A 8 -4.03 -4.61 5.82
CA VAL A 8 -2.77 -4.25 5.18
C VAL A 8 -2.86 -4.52 3.69
N ILE A 9 -2.33 -3.58 2.91
CA ILE A 9 -2.25 -3.78 1.47
C ILE A 9 -0.83 -4.16 1.11
N TYR A 10 -0.69 -5.11 0.22
CA TYR A 10 0.60 -5.61 -0.23
C TYR A 10 0.84 -5.20 -1.68
N PRO A 11 2.10 -5.25 -2.15
CA PRO A 11 2.40 -4.86 -3.53
C PRO A 11 1.55 -5.59 -4.56
N GLN A 12 1.31 -6.90 -4.35
CA GLN A 12 0.49 -7.65 -5.31
C GLN A 12 -0.95 -7.15 -5.33
N ASP A 13 -1.44 -6.63 -4.20
CA ASP A 13 -2.79 -6.07 -4.15
C ASP A 13 -2.84 -4.78 -4.96
N VAL A 14 -1.81 -3.97 -4.86
CA VAL A 14 -1.73 -2.74 -5.64
C VAL A 14 -1.69 -3.08 -7.12
N ALA A 15 -0.92 -4.11 -7.48
CA ALA A 15 -0.83 -4.54 -8.87
C ALA A 15 -2.20 -4.95 -9.41
N LEU A 16 -2.96 -5.69 -8.62
CA LEU A 16 -4.29 -6.11 -9.03
C LEU A 16 -5.25 -4.94 -9.18
N ILE A 17 -5.23 -4.05 -8.21
CA ILE A 17 -6.14 -2.91 -8.20
C ILE A 17 -5.85 -1.97 -9.36
N THR A 18 -4.58 -1.75 -9.66
CA THR A 18 -4.18 -0.81 -10.70
C THR A 18 -4.05 -1.45 -12.07
N GLY A 19 -4.04 -2.78 -12.13
CA GLY A 19 -3.84 -3.49 -13.38
C GLY A 19 -2.39 -3.42 -13.85
N ARG A 20 -1.46 -3.19 -12.93
CA ARG A 20 -0.04 -3.06 -13.26
C ARG A 20 0.75 -4.23 -12.70
N SER A 21 2.08 -4.17 -12.86
CA SER A 21 2.96 -5.24 -12.41
C SER A 21 3.21 -5.19 -10.91
N ASP A 22 3.75 -6.30 -10.38
CA ASP A 22 4.15 -6.35 -8.97
C ASP A 22 5.24 -5.32 -8.68
N ARG A 23 6.11 -5.08 -9.66
CA ARG A 23 7.16 -4.08 -9.51
C ARG A 23 6.53 -2.70 -9.28
N TYR A 24 5.49 -2.40 -10.02
CA TYR A 24 4.78 -1.13 -9.83
C TYR A 24 4.17 -1.07 -8.44
N GLY A 25 3.59 -2.18 -7.98
CA GLY A 25 3.01 -2.25 -6.65
C GLY A 25 4.05 -1.96 -5.58
N ARG A 26 5.22 -2.56 -5.71
CA ARG A 26 6.29 -2.34 -4.74
C ARG A 26 6.73 -0.87 -4.74
N MET A 27 6.81 -0.28 -5.93
CA MET A 27 7.19 1.12 -6.04
C MET A 27 6.17 2.03 -5.33
N ILE A 28 4.90 1.77 -5.55
CA ILE A 28 3.85 2.58 -4.95
C ILE A 28 3.87 2.45 -3.43
N ILE A 29 4.01 1.23 -2.93
CA ILE A 29 4.06 1.01 -1.48
C ILE A 29 5.26 1.76 -0.88
N LYS A 30 6.39 1.71 -1.55
CA LYS A 30 7.58 2.43 -1.08
C LYS A 30 7.32 3.93 -1.02
N ARG A 31 6.69 4.47 -2.06
CA ARG A 31 6.40 5.90 -2.12
C ARG A 31 5.43 6.32 -1.02
N ILE A 32 4.46 5.48 -0.73
CA ILE A 32 3.51 5.78 0.33
C ILE A 32 4.23 5.83 1.68
N LYS A 33 5.13 4.87 1.92
CA LYS A 33 5.90 4.86 3.15
C LYS A 33 6.72 6.13 3.29
N GLU A 34 7.38 6.54 2.23
CA GLU A 34 8.18 7.75 2.25
C GLU A 34 7.32 8.99 2.51
N HIS A 35 6.15 9.02 1.87
CA HIS A 35 5.24 10.15 2.02
C HIS A 35 4.73 10.28 3.46
N LEU A 36 4.48 9.15 4.11
CA LEU A 36 3.94 9.12 5.45
C LEU A 36 5.03 9.09 6.53
N GLY A 37 6.29 9.03 6.12
CA GLY A 37 7.39 8.96 7.07
C GLY A 37 7.49 7.61 7.76
N LYS A 38 6.99 6.57 7.15
CA LYS A 38 7.06 5.23 7.73
C LYS A 38 8.42 4.61 7.50
N GLU A 39 8.80 3.75 8.43
CA GLU A 39 10.00 2.94 8.28
C GLU A 39 9.75 1.83 7.28
N GLN A 40 10.83 1.28 6.73
CA GLN A 40 10.71 0.27 5.71
C GLN A 40 9.97 -0.99 6.20
N HIS A 41 10.11 -1.31 7.47
CA HIS A 41 9.48 -2.50 8.02
C HIS A 41 8.01 -2.29 8.40
N GLN A 42 7.53 -1.06 8.38
CA GLN A 42 6.14 -0.79 8.70
C GLN A 42 5.26 -1.07 7.50
N LEU A 43 4.04 -1.49 7.77
CA LEU A 43 3.11 -1.87 6.71
C LEU A 43 2.19 -0.71 6.34
N VAL A 44 1.66 -0.78 5.13
CA VAL A 44 0.73 0.23 4.63
C VAL A 44 -0.68 -0.37 4.69
N THR A 45 -1.63 0.40 5.18
CA THR A 45 -3.01 -0.05 5.23
C THR A 45 -3.75 0.34 3.96
N ILE A 46 -4.88 -0.33 3.73
CA ILE A 46 -5.71 -0.01 2.57
C ILE A 46 -6.18 1.44 2.63
N LYS A 47 -6.49 1.91 3.82
CA LYS A 47 -6.92 3.30 3.99
C LYS A 47 -5.82 4.27 3.58
N GLU A 48 -4.59 3.99 3.98
CA GLU A 48 -3.46 4.84 3.63
C GLU A 48 -3.24 4.84 2.13
N PHE A 49 -3.39 3.68 1.51
CA PHE A 49 -3.27 3.57 0.06
C PHE A 49 -4.36 4.39 -0.63
N ALA A 50 -5.58 4.30 -0.16
CA ALA A 50 -6.69 5.02 -0.77
C ALA A 50 -6.50 6.53 -0.67
N VAL A 51 -5.99 7.00 0.45
CA VAL A 51 -5.74 8.43 0.64
C VAL A 51 -4.62 8.91 -0.27
N TYR A 52 -3.58 8.07 -0.44
CA TYR A 52 -2.46 8.45 -1.29
C TYR A 52 -2.86 8.53 -2.76
N MET A 53 -3.67 7.59 -3.20
CA MET A 53 -4.11 7.54 -4.59
C MET A 53 -5.27 8.49 -4.81
#